data_92801e29b0b4b6cf88d5195cb9cb6db7
#
_entry.id   92801e29b0b4b6cf88d5195cb9cb6db7
#
_cell.length_a   1.000
_cell.length_b   1.000
_cell.length_c   1.000
_cell.angle_alpha   90.00
_cell.angle_beta   90.00
_cell.angle_gamma   90.00
#
_symmetry.space_group_name_H-M   'P 1'
#
loop_
_entity.id
_entity.type
_entity.pdbx_description
1 polymer ?
#
loop_
_entity_poly.entity_id
_entity_poly.type
_entity_poly.pdbx_seq_one_letter_code
_entity_poly.pdbx_strand_id
1 'polypeptide(L)'
;MKWAAIVMDGIFIDSLKLAAKSRRARIGIGIWQADPELVASLQSATEYADLVVVGDPGDGCPLECVSSQEPWKELVQLLAQGKIDGAVRGNLPAGRTMHALADQFQVRVRRLALLEVSGWAFLLGPVGIDEGETASDRLELLLGGAGFLQGMGVQARAAVLSGGRMEDKGRCERVDRSLLEGELIASQARAAGLQAEHRGILIEEAVQDSGFIVA
;
A
#
# COMPACT_ATOMS: atom_id res chain seq x y z
N MET A 1 -17.72 3.02 25.26
CA MET A 1 -17.26 4.06 24.34
C MET A 1 -17.27 3.45 22.95
N LYS A 2 -18.26 3.77 22.12
CA LYS A 2 -18.36 3.26 20.75
C LYS A 2 -17.24 3.94 19.95
N TRP A 3 -16.26 3.18 19.53
CA TRP A 3 -15.25 3.62 18.59
C TRP A 3 -15.94 3.89 17.26
N ALA A 4 -16.01 5.15 16.86
CA ALA A 4 -16.39 5.47 15.50
C ALA A 4 -15.18 5.09 14.62
N ALA A 5 -15.18 3.84 14.13
CA ALA A 5 -14.47 3.59 12.90
C ALA A 5 -15.03 4.62 11.90
N ILE A 6 -14.18 5.26 11.12
CA ILE A 6 -14.66 5.93 9.93
C ILE A 6 -15.07 4.80 9.01
N VAL A 7 -16.31 4.31 9.20
CA VAL A 7 -17.02 3.51 8.22
C VAL A 7 -17.22 4.44 7.07
N MET A 8 -16.45 4.27 6.06
CA MET A 8 -16.70 4.91 4.79
C MET A 8 -17.51 3.89 3.98
N ASP A 9 -18.83 3.80 4.29
CA ASP A 9 -19.79 3.04 3.50
C ASP A 9 -19.60 3.38 2.02
N GLY A 10 -19.16 2.43 1.19
CA GLY A 10 -19.02 2.60 -0.27
C GLY A 10 -18.38 3.92 -0.76
N ILE A 11 -18.23 4.86 0.14
CA ILE A 11 -17.87 6.25 0.02
C ILE A 11 -16.33 6.41 -0.13
N PHE A 12 -15.52 5.43 0.35
CA PHE A 12 -14.07 5.62 0.35
C PHE A 12 -13.50 5.66 -1.07
N ILE A 13 -13.83 4.68 -1.90
CA ILE A 13 -13.42 4.68 -3.30
C ILE A 13 -14.01 5.88 -4.05
N ASP A 14 -15.26 6.22 -3.79
CA ASP A 14 -15.89 7.37 -4.44
C ASP A 14 -15.28 8.70 -3.97
N SER A 15 -14.93 8.81 -2.70
CA SER A 15 -14.19 9.96 -2.17
C SER A 15 -12.79 10.09 -2.77
N LEU A 16 -12.08 8.95 -2.92
CA LEU A 16 -10.79 8.92 -3.61
C LEU A 16 -10.91 9.35 -5.08
N LYS A 17 -11.91 8.85 -5.80
CA LYS A 17 -12.18 9.25 -7.18
C LYS A 17 -12.47 10.75 -7.30
N LEU A 18 -13.28 11.28 -6.39
CA LEU A 18 -13.60 12.71 -6.37
C LEU A 18 -12.35 13.55 -6.07
N ALA A 19 -11.55 13.17 -5.10
CA ALA A 19 -10.29 13.84 -4.77
C ALA A 19 -9.28 13.76 -5.93
N ALA A 20 -9.17 12.60 -6.59
CA ALA A 20 -8.33 12.41 -7.76
C ALA A 20 -8.75 13.32 -8.92
N LYS A 21 -10.04 13.37 -9.25
CA LYS A 21 -10.58 14.27 -10.28
C LYS A 21 -10.30 15.74 -9.99
N SER A 22 -10.36 16.16 -8.73
CA SER A 22 -10.14 17.56 -8.35
C SER A 22 -8.66 17.94 -8.37
N ARG A 23 -7.76 17.05 -8.00
CA ARG A 23 -6.31 17.28 -7.92
C ARG A 23 -5.61 17.10 -9.26
N ARG A 24 -6.07 16.15 -10.08
CA ARG A 24 -5.47 15.80 -11.37
C ARG A 24 -3.96 15.64 -11.29
N ALA A 25 -3.52 14.74 -10.44
CA ALA A 25 -2.10 14.43 -10.30
C ALA A 25 -1.53 13.90 -11.64
N ARG A 26 -0.28 14.22 -11.93
CA ARG A 26 0.44 13.68 -13.08
C ARG A 26 1.06 12.34 -12.72
N ILE A 27 0.54 11.26 -13.31
CA ILE A 27 0.88 9.87 -12.96
C ILE A 27 1.65 9.21 -14.10
N GLY A 28 2.85 8.74 -13.80
CA GLY A 28 3.63 7.90 -14.72
C GLY A 28 3.19 6.45 -14.62
N ILE A 29 2.98 5.80 -15.78
CA ILE A 29 2.58 4.40 -15.86
C ILE A 29 3.57 3.63 -16.71
N GLY A 30 4.19 2.62 -16.10
CA GLY A 30 5.19 1.81 -16.78
C GLY A 30 4.59 0.75 -17.68
N ILE A 31 5.03 0.70 -18.94
CA ILE A 31 4.63 -0.33 -19.90
C ILE A 31 5.88 -1.00 -20.46
N TRP A 32 6.02 -2.31 -20.21
CA TRP A 32 7.10 -3.13 -20.75
C TRP A 32 6.79 -3.66 -22.13
N GLN A 33 5.56 -4.09 -22.33
CA GLN A 33 5.06 -4.61 -23.59
C GLN A 33 3.66 -4.08 -23.84
N ALA A 34 3.38 -3.73 -25.08
CA ALA A 34 2.07 -3.27 -25.49
C ALA A 34 0.99 -4.29 -25.11
N ASP A 35 -0.02 -3.81 -24.40
CA ASP A 35 -1.17 -4.56 -23.95
C ASP A 35 -2.43 -3.75 -24.25
N PRO A 36 -3.24 -4.16 -25.24
CA PRO A 36 -4.43 -3.40 -25.63
C PRO A 36 -5.44 -3.20 -24.49
N GLU A 37 -5.59 -4.17 -23.58
CA GLU A 37 -6.49 -4.05 -22.44
C GLU A 37 -5.98 -3.03 -21.45
N LEU A 38 -4.65 -3.03 -21.22
CA LEU A 38 -4.01 -2.03 -20.36
C LEU A 38 -4.19 -0.64 -20.97
N VAL A 39 -3.92 -0.45 -22.25
CA VAL A 39 -4.08 0.85 -22.93
C VAL A 39 -5.53 1.34 -22.87
N ALA A 40 -6.51 0.48 -23.08
CA ALA A 40 -7.92 0.82 -22.94
C ALA A 40 -8.28 1.23 -21.49
N SER A 41 -7.72 0.52 -20.51
CA SER A 41 -7.87 0.87 -19.08
C SER A 41 -7.29 2.25 -18.75
N LEU A 42 -6.13 2.59 -19.34
CA LEU A 42 -5.51 3.90 -19.15
C LEU A 42 -6.36 5.05 -19.68
N GLN A 43 -7.04 4.86 -20.82
CA GLN A 43 -7.97 5.87 -21.34
C GLN A 43 -9.08 6.20 -20.33
N SER A 44 -9.62 5.20 -19.67
CA SER A 44 -10.60 5.40 -18.60
C SER A 44 -10.01 6.14 -17.39
N ALA A 45 -8.74 5.87 -17.06
CA ALA A 45 -8.07 6.49 -15.94
C ALA A 45 -7.74 7.99 -16.16
N THR A 46 -7.75 8.48 -17.42
CA THR A 46 -7.58 9.92 -17.72
C THR A 46 -8.67 10.80 -17.12
N GLU A 47 -9.78 10.22 -16.71
CA GLU A 47 -10.82 10.94 -15.96
C GLU A 47 -10.31 11.42 -14.60
N TYR A 48 -9.32 10.73 -14.02
CA TYR A 48 -8.85 10.94 -12.63
C TYR A 48 -7.46 11.56 -12.54
N ALA A 49 -6.64 11.44 -13.58
CA ALA A 49 -5.25 11.88 -13.56
C ALA A 49 -4.75 12.29 -14.95
N ASP A 50 -3.68 13.07 -14.97
CA ASP A 50 -2.91 13.33 -16.19
C ASP A 50 -1.85 12.23 -16.34
N LEU A 51 -2.01 11.39 -17.36
CA LEU A 51 -1.22 10.16 -17.50
C LEU A 51 -0.04 10.36 -18.45
N VAL A 52 1.10 9.81 -18.05
CA VAL A 52 2.32 9.69 -18.87
C VAL A 52 2.69 8.21 -18.94
N VAL A 53 2.71 7.66 -20.12
CA VAL A 53 3.17 6.28 -20.35
C VAL A 53 4.69 6.27 -20.45
N VAL A 54 5.33 5.35 -19.71
CA VAL A 54 6.79 5.19 -19.71
C VAL A 54 7.13 3.77 -20.19
N GLY A 55 7.70 3.69 -21.39
CA GLY A 55 8.06 2.44 -22.05
C GLY A 55 7.50 2.34 -23.45
N ASP A 56 7.00 1.16 -23.79
CA ASP A 56 6.48 0.85 -25.15
C ASP A 56 4.99 0.47 -25.09
N PRO A 57 4.08 1.43 -25.32
CA PRO A 57 2.65 1.14 -25.37
C PRO A 57 2.19 0.58 -26.70
N GLY A 58 3.08 0.44 -27.70
CA GLY A 58 2.73 0.13 -29.08
C GLY A 58 2.22 1.34 -29.88
N ASP A 59 1.93 1.10 -31.15
CA ASP A 59 1.45 2.13 -32.07
C ASP A 59 0.06 2.65 -31.70
N GLY A 60 -0.13 3.95 -31.85
CA GLY A 60 -1.44 4.59 -31.67
C GLY A 60 -1.86 4.88 -30.23
N CYS A 61 -0.97 4.83 -29.26
CA CYS A 61 -1.28 5.27 -27.90
C CYS A 61 -1.62 6.78 -27.91
N PRO A 62 -2.83 7.17 -27.45
CA PRO A 62 -3.25 8.58 -27.50
C PRO A 62 -2.72 9.42 -26.34
N LEU A 63 -1.93 8.82 -25.46
CA LEU A 63 -1.38 9.46 -24.25
C LEU A 63 0.04 9.98 -24.52
N GLU A 64 0.49 10.90 -23.68
CA GLU A 64 1.90 11.29 -23.67
C GLU A 64 2.78 10.06 -23.35
N CYS A 65 3.79 9.83 -24.18
CA CYS A 65 4.67 8.66 -24.08
C CYS A 65 6.14 9.08 -23.94
N VAL A 66 6.83 8.45 -23.00
CA VAL A 66 8.28 8.54 -22.82
C VAL A 66 8.87 7.18 -23.15
N SER A 67 9.46 7.05 -24.35
CA SER A 67 10.10 5.80 -24.76
C SER A 67 11.41 5.59 -24.00
N SER A 68 11.64 4.37 -23.52
CA SER A 68 12.88 3.99 -22.83
C SER A 68 13.16 2.51 -22.98
N GLN A 69 14.44 2.15 -23.09
CA GLN A 69 14.93 0.77 -23.08
C GLN A 69 14.93 0.18 -21.65
N GLU A 70 14.92 1.03 -20.63
CA GLU A 70 14.84 0.64 -19.21
C GLU A 70 13.70 1.39 -18.52
N PRO A 71 12.44 1.14 -18.90
CA PRO A 71 11.31 1.96 -18.46
C PRO A 71 11.09 1.94 -16.94
N TRP A 72 11.56 0.92 -16.23
CA TRP A 72 11.55 0.89 -14.76
C TRP A 72 12.49 1.94 -14.15
N LYS A 73 13.65 2.23 -14.77
CA LYS A 73 14.55 3.29 -14.30
C LYS A 73 14.01 4.66 -14.67
N GLU A 74 13.56 4.81 -15.92
CA GLU A 74 13.00 6.06 -16.40
C GLU A 74 11.79 6.51 -15.56
N LEU A 75 10.86 5.61 -15.28
CA LEU A 75 9.69 5.87 -14.44
C LEU A 75 10.10 6.40 -13.05
N VAL A 76 11.09 5.78 -12.44
CA VAL A 76 11.61 6.16 -11.12
C VAL A 76 12.37 7.49 -11.17
N GLN A 77 13.11 7.75 -12.25
CA GLN A 77 13.80 9.03 -12.44
C GLN A 77 12.83 10.19 -12.63
N LEU A 78 11.76 10.00 -13.42
CA LEU A 78 10.71 11.01 -13.58
C LEU A 78 10.06 11.37 -12.24
N LEU A 79 9.81 10.37 -11.39
CA LEU A 79 9.30 10.56 -10.04
C LEU A 79 10.30 11.33 -9.17
N ALA A 80 11.56 10.94 -9.17
CA ALA A 80 12.61 11.59 -8.37
C ALA A 80 12.87 13.04 -8.80
N GLN A 81 12.65 13.37 -10.09
CA GLN A 81 12.77 14.71 -10.64
C GLN A 81 11.52 15.58 -10.44
N GLY A 82 10.45 15.04 -9.84
CA GLY A 82 9.18 15.74 -9.69
C GLY A 82 8.46 16.04 -11.02
N LYS A 83 8.79 15.29 -12.08
CA LYS A 83 8.12 15.40 -13.39
C LYS A 83 6.78 14.65 -13.41
N ILE A 84 6.60 13.73 -12.50
CA ILE A 84 5.35 13.04 -12.18
C ILE A 84 5.16 13.06 -10.67
N ASP A 85 3.90 13.13 -10.22
CA ASP A 85 3.52 13.15 -8.81
C ASP A 85 3.45 11.76 -8.20
N GLY A 86 3.26 10.75 -9.04
CA GLY A 86 3.16 9.36 -8.63
C GLY A 86 3.51 8.42 -9.77
N ALA A 87 3.84 7.17 -9.42
CA ALA A 87 4.22 6.14 -10.37
C ALA A 87 3.40 4.87 -10.16
N VAL A 88 2.89 4.32 -11.25
CA VAL A 88 2.23 3.03 -11.32
C VAL A 88 3.11 2.07 -12.11
N ARG A 89 3.43 0.94 -11.52
CA ARG A 89 4.31 -0.06 -12.16
C ARG A 89 3.75 -0.55 -13.50
N GLY A 90 2.43 -0.64 -13.62
CA GLY A 90 1.81 -1.26 -14.78
C GLY A 90 2.27 -2.72 -14.96
N ASN A 91 2.68 -3.07 -16.18
CA ASN A 91 3.20 -4.40 -16.49
C ASN A 91 4.74 -4.49 -16.49
N LEU A 92 5.45 -3.49 -15.94
CA LEU A 92 6.90 -3.59 -15.75
C LEU A 92 7.27 -4.76 -14.84
N PRO A 93 8.44 -5.41 -15.06
CA PRO A 93 8.93 -6.46 -14.19
C PRO A 93 9.09 -5.96 -12.74
N ALA A 94 8.39 -6.62 -11.80
CA ALA A 94 8.32 -6.16 -10.41
C ALA A 94 9.71 -6.03 -9.76
N GLY A 95 10.57 -7.05 -9.88
CA GLY A 95 11.90 -7.03 -9.29
C GLY A 95 12.76 -5.86 -9.78
N ARG A 96 12.77 -5.59 -11.10
CA ARG A 96 13.53 -4.47 -11.69
C ARG A 96 13.01 -3.12 -11.20
N THR A 97 11.70 -2.96 -11.11
CA THR A 97 11.08 -1.71 -10.65
C THR A 97 11.37 -1.47 -9.17
N MET A 98 11.25 -2.50 -8.33
CA MET A 98 11.55 -2.39 -6.89
C MET A 98 13.03 -2.08 -6.65
N HIS A 99 13.93 -2.71 -7.40
CA HIS A 99 15.38 -2.39 -7.35
C HIS A 99 15.65 -0.93 -7.74
N ALA A 100 15.07 -0.47 -8.85
CA ALA A 100 15.24 0.92 -9.29
C ALA A 100 14.75 1.93 -8.25
N LEU A 101 13.61 1.64 -7.58
CA LEU A 101 13.10 2.45 -6.48
C LEU A 101 14.06 2.47 -5.29
N ALA A 102 14.51 1.30 -4.85
CA ALA A 102 15.43 1.18 -3.72
C ALA A 102 16.75 1.94 -3.99
N ASP A 103 17.32 1.77 -5.19
CA ASP A 103 18.57 2.42 -5.59
C ASP A 103 18.42 3.93 -5.72
N GLN A 104 17.35 4.41 -6.35
CA GLN A 104 17.15 5.84 -6.59
C GLN A 104 16.93 6.62 -5.30
N PHE A 105 16.10 6.09 -4.40
CA PHE A 105 15.72 6.79 -3.18
C PHE A 105 16.55 6.37 -1.95
N GLN A 106 17.45 5.40 -2.10
CA GLN A 106 18.29 4.83 -1.03
C GLN A 106 17.41 4.37 0.16
N VAL A 107 16.32 3.71 -0.15
CA VAL A 107 15.34 3.21 0.83
C VAL A 107 15.11 1.72 0.69
N ARG A 108 14.72 1.10 1.77
CA ARG A 108 14.13 -0.25 1.72
C ARG A 108 12.66 -0.12 1.29
N VAL A 109 12.33 -0.65 0.11
CA VAL A 109 10.95 -0.63 -0.39
C VAL A 109 10.09 -1.54 0.47
N ARG A 110 8.95 -1.01 0.93
CA ARG A 110 7.93 -1.72 1.68
C ARG A 110 6.59 -1.54 1.01
N ARG A 111 5.80 -2.59 1.04
CA ARG A 111 4.51 -2.63 0.34
C ARG A 111 3.36 -2.86 1.32
N LEU A 112 2.29 -2.13 1.10
CA LEU A 112 1.01 -2.30 1.77
C LEU A 112 -0.07 -2.49 0.70
N ALA A 113 -1.02 -3.36 0.97
CA ALA A 113 -2.21 -3.51 0.15
C ALA A 113 -3.34 -2.65 0.74
N LEU A 114 -3.93 -1.79 -0.07
CA LEU A 114 -5.19 -1.14 0.27
C LEU A 114 -6.33 -2.06 -0.16
N LEU A 115 -7.11 -2.50 0.78
CA LEU A 115 -8.22 -3.44 0.60
C LEU A 115 -9.53 -2.79 1.02
N GLU A 116 -10.61 -3.21 0.37
CA GLU A 116 -11.97 -2.90 0.78
C GLU A 116 -12.76 -4.21 0.89
N VAL A 117 -13.35 -4.45 2.05
CA VAL A 117 -14.15 -5.63 2.33
C VAL A 117 -15.43 -5.18 3.03
N SER A 118 -16.59 -5.50 2.47
CA SER A 118 -17.89 -5.18 3.06
C SER A 118 -18.06 -3.71 3.47
N GLY A 119 -17.55 -2.78 2.65
CA GLY A 119 -17.59 -1.34 2.92
C GLY A 119 -16.52 -0.82 3.87
N TRP A 120 -15.56 -1.65 4.25
CA TRP A 120 -14.41 -1.29 5.08
C TRP A 120 -13.16 -1.18 4.22
N ALA A 121 -12.47 -0.04 4.28
CA ALA A 121 -11.17 0.13 3.66
C ALA A 121 -10.08 0.07 4.74
N PHE A 122 -9.02 -0.70 4.47
CA PHE A 122 -7.89 -0.84 5.37
C PHE A 122 -6.60 -1.13 4.61
N LEU A 123 -5.47 -0.85 5.23
CA LEU A 123 -4.16 -1.26 4.75
C LEU A 123 -3.77 -2.59 5.38
N LEU A 124 -3.24 -3.49 4.59
CA LEU A 124 -2.72 -4.79 5.03
C LEU A 124 -1.24 -4.91 4.66
N GLY A 125 -0.43 -5.35 5.60
CA GLY A 125 1.00 -5.65 5.42
C GLY A 125 1.52 -6.67 6.43
N PRO A 126 2.67 -7.30 6.15
CA PRO A 126 3.46 -7.23 4.93
C PRO A 126 2.79 -7.94 3.74
N VAL A 127 3.09 -7.49 2.52
CA VAL A 127 2.56 -8.08 1.28
C VAL A 127 3.59 -8.97 0.59
N GLY A 128 4.85 -8.59 0.67
CA GLY A 128 5.94 -9.36 0.08
C GLY A 128 6.41 -10.49 0.98
N ILE A 129 6.80 -11.60 0.37
CA ILE A 129 7.40 -12.75 1.09
C ILE A 129 8.76 -12.42 1.73
N ASP A 130 9.38 -11.34 1.28
CA ASP A 130 10.67 -10.80 1.68
C ASP A 130 10.55 -9.57 2.60
N GLU A 131 9.35 -9.32 3.12
CA GLU A 131 9.05 -8.17 3.96
C GLU A 131 8.57 -8.60 5.36
N GLY A 132 8.84 -7.76 6.35
CA GLY A 132 8.35 -7.98 7.71
C GLY A 132 9.00 -9.18 8.41
N GLU A 133 10.25 -9.51 8.08
CA GLU A 133 10.98 -10.62 8.72
C GLU A 133 11.20 -10.37 10.22
N THR A 134 11.50 -9.13 10.59
CA THR A 134 11.76 -8.75 11.98
C THR A 134 10.62 -7.92 12.56
N ALA A 135 10.54 -7.85 13.89
CA ALA A 135 9.59 -6.97 14.57
C ALA A 135 9.82 -5.49 14.19
N SER A 136 11.08 -5.07 13.97
CA SER A 136 11.40 -3.72 13.50
C SER A 136 10.86 -3.45 12.10
N ASP A 137 10.98 -4.40 11.17
CA ASP A 137 10.44 -4.26 9.81
C ASP A 137 8.93 -4.09 9.83
N ARG A 138 8.23 -4.85 10.67
CA ARG A 138 6.77 -4.78 10.83
C ARG A 138 6.34 -3.47 11.47
N LEU A 139 7.08 -2.99 12.46
CA LEU A 139 6.84 -1.68 13.06
C LEU A 139 6.98 -0.55 12.04
N GLU A 140 8.03 -0.59 11.21
CA GLU A 140 8.24 0.41 10.17
C GLU A 140 7.14 0.39 9.10
N LEU A 141 6.65 -0.81 8.72
CA LEU A 141 5.48 -0.96 7.84
C LEU A 141 4.24 -0.31 8.46
N LEU A 142 4.00 -0.57 9.73
CA LEU A 142 2.87 -0.04 10.47
C LEU A 142 2.90 1.49 10.55
N LEU A 143 4.05 2.05 10.92
CA LEU A 143 4.24 3.50 11.02
C LEU A 143 4.16 4.18 9.64
N GLY A 144 4.72 3.55 8.60
CA GLY A 144 4.61 4.03 7.21
C GLY A 144 3.16 4.04 6.72
N GLY A 145 2.40 2.98 6.99
CA GLY A 145 0.97 2.91 6.68
C GLY A 145 0.15 3.97 7.43
N ALA A 146 0.45 4.19 8.70
CA ALA A 146 -0.18 5.24 9.48
C ALA A 146 0.10 6.64 8.92
N GLY A 147 1.35 6.91 8.55
CA GLY A 147 1.74 8.17 7.90
C GLY A 147 1.03 8.39 6.56
N PHE A 148 0.88 7.33 5.75
CA PHE A 148 0.12 7.39 4.51
C PHE A 148 -1.36 7.77 4.75
N LEU A 149 -2.03 7.12 5.70
CA LEU A 149 -3.42 7.43 6.05
C LEU A 149 -3.57 8.85 6.60
N GLN A 150 -2.64 9.30 7.44
CA GLN A 150 -2.62 10.67 7.95
C GLN A 150 -2.45 11.70 6.82
N GLY A 151 -1.62 11.40 5.81
CA GLY A 151 -1.49 12.24 4.61
C GLY A 151 -2.79 12.36 3.81
N MET A 152 -3.68 11.39 3.94
CA MET A 152 -5.04 11.41 3.37
C MET A 152 -6.08 12.06 4.29
N GLY A 153 -5.67 12.57 5.46
CA GLY A 153 -6.58 13.15 6.45
C GLY A 153 -7.33 12.13 7.30
N VAL A 154 -6.91 10.86 7.26
CA VAL A 154 -7.51 9.77 8.04
C VAL A 154 -6.73 9.57 9.34
N GLN A 155 -7.42 9.54 10.47
CA GLN A 155 -6.80 9.18 11.74
C GLN A 155 -6.50 7.68 11.74
N ALA A 156 -5.22 7.35 11.67
CA ALA A 156 -4.77 5.97 11.61
C ALA A 156 -4.97 5.25 12.96
N ARG A 157 -5.44 4.02 12.89
CA ARG A 157 -5.51 3.05 13.97
C ARG A 157 -4.93 1.75 13.45
N ALA A 158 -4.27 0.99 14.30
CA ALA A 158 -3.58 -0.21 13.88
C ALA A 158 -3.92 -1.41 14.75
N ALA A 159 -4.08 -2.56 14.12
CA ALA A 159 -4.11 -3.85 14.77
C ALA A 159 -2.90 -4.69 14.35
N VAL A 160 -2.15 -5.17 15.31
CA VAL A 160 -1.07 -6.14 15.07
C VAL A 160 -1.63 -7.53 15.30
N LEU A 161 -1.58 -8.36 14.27
CA LEU A 161 -2.03 -9.75 14.33
C LEU A 161 -0.86 -10.68 14.59
N SER A 162 -1.14 -11.82 15.25
CA SER A 162 -0.17 -12.86 15.54
C SER A 162 -0.48 -14.15 14.78
N GLY A 163 0.51 -15.01 14.62
CA GLY A 163 0.39 -16.32 14.00
C GLY A 163 -0.31 -17.38 14.88
N GLY A 164 -1.18 -16.95 15.80
CA GLY A 164 -1.98 -17.78 16.68
C GLY A 164 -2.86 -16.92 17.58
N ARG A 165 -3.87 -17.55 18.18
CA ARG A 165 -4.77 -16.94 19.15
C ARG A 165 -4.14 -16.86 20.53
N MET A 166 -4.63 -16.00 21.41
CA MET A 166 -4.22 -15.97 22.82
C MET A 166 -4.44 -17.32 23.53
N GLU A 167 -5.49 -18.05 23.13
CA GLU A 167 -5.81 -19.39 23.65
C GLU A 167 -4.78 -20.44 23.24
N ASP A 168 -4.01 -20.20 22.19
CA ASP A 168 -2.97 -21.10 21.68
C ASP A 168 -1.63 -20.92 22.41
N LYS A 169 -1.54 -19.99 23.36
CA LYS A 169 -0.34 -19.74 24.17
C LYS A 169 0.07 -21.00 24.93
N GLY A 170 1.35 -21.36 24.82
CA GLY A 170 1.91 -22.55 25.42
C GLY A 170 1.81 -23.82 24.56
N ARG A 171 1.16 -23.77 23.39
CA ARG A 171 1.06 -24.93 22.48
C ARG A 171 2.34 -25.20 21.72
N CYS A 172 3.04 -24.16 21.29
CA CYS A 172 4.35 -24.27 20.65
C CYS A 172 5.12 -22.94 20.70
N GLU A 173 6.44 -23.04 20.72
CA GLU A 173 7.35 -21.89 20.80
C GLU A 173 7.12 -20.85 19.70
N ARG A 174 6.77 -21.29 18.49
CA ARG A 174 6.51 -20.37 17.36
C ARG A 174 5.30 -19.48 17.61
N VAL A 175 4.23 -20.03 18.18
CA VAL A 175 3.03 -19.26 18.53
C VAL A 175 3.35 -18.28 19.66
N ASP A 176 4.01 -18.75 20.71
CA ASP A 176 4.37 -17.92 21.85
C ASP A 176 5.26 -16.75 21.45
N ARG A 177 6.26 -17.00 20.58
CA ARG A 177 7.12 -15.96 20.02
C ARG A 177 6.32 -14.95 19.22
N SER A 178 5.40 -15.41 18.35
CA SER A 178 4.56 -14.52 17.54
C SER A 178 3.66 -13.63 18.39
N LEU A 179 3.08 -14.17 19.47
CA LEU A 179 2.28 -13.41 20.42
C LEU A 179 3.11 -12.35 21.15
N LEU A 180 4.33 -12.69 21.58
CA LEU A 180 5.25 -11.73 22.22
C LEU A 180 5.70 -10.63 21.27
N GLU A 181 6.05 -10.98 20.03
CA GLU A 181 6.43 -10.00 19.00
C GLU A 181 5.27 -9.06 18.66
N GLY A 182 4.04 -9.59 18.56
CA GLY A 182 2.86 -8.78 18.30
C GLY A 182 2.63 -7.72 19.38
N GLU A 183 2.73 -8.09 20.65
CA GLU A 183 2.61 -7.13 21.74
C GLU A 183 3.76 -6.12 21.77
N LEU A 184 4.99 -6.55 21.49
CA LEU A 184 6.14 -5.67 21.38
C LEU A 184 5.92 -4.59 20.31
N ILE A 185 5.50 -4.99 19.11
CA ILE A 185 5.23 -4.08 17.98
C ILE A 185 4.12 -3.09 18.35
N ALA A 186 3.01 -3.57 18.90
CA ALA A 186 1.90 -2.71 19.30
C ALA A 186 2.33 -1.71 20.39
N SER A 187 3.13 -2.14 21.37
CA SER A 187 3.68 -1.28 22.41
C SER A 187 4.60 -0.20 21.85
N GLN A 188 5.50 -0.56 20.92
CA GLN A 188 6.40 0.41 20.27
C GLN A 188 5.63 1.40 19.39
N ALA A 189 4.59 0.93 18.67
CA ALA A 189 3.73 1.79 17.88
C ALA A 189 2.98 2.80 18.77
N ARG A 190 2.46 2.38 19.93
CA ARG A 190 1.85 3.27 20.93
C ARG A 190 2.87 4.31 21.46
N ALA A 191 4.09 3.88 21.74
CA ALA A 191 5.17 4.79 22.16
C ALA A 191 5.52 5.83 21.08
N ALA A 192 5.34 5.50 19.81
CA ALA A 192 5.47 6.42 18.68
C ALA A 192 4.21 7.28 18.42
N GLY A 193 3.19 7.21 19.27
CA GLY A 193 1.98 8.03 19.19
C GLY A 193 0.85 7.45 18.33
N LEU A 194 1.00 6.22 17.81
CA LEU A 194 -0.05 5.55 17.04
C LEU A 194 -1.03 4.84 17.97
N GLN A 195 -2.32 4.94 17.69
CA GLN A 195 -3.32 4.08 18.33
C GLN A 195 -3.16 2.65 17.78
N ALA A 196 -2.52 1.79 18.55
CA ALA A 196 -2.20 0.43 18.14
C ALA A 196 -2.59 -0.59 19.22
N GLU A 197 -3.14 -1.71 18.76
CA GLU A 197 -3.52 -2.85 19.59
C GLU A 197 -2.88 -4.12 19.05
N HIS A 198 -2.48 -5.01 19.96
CA HIS A 198 -2.19 -6.38 19.61
C HIS A 198 -3.45 -7.23 19.81
N ARG A 199 -3.81 -7.99 18.78
CA ARG A 199 -4.94 -8.90 18.83
C ARG A 199 -4.47 -10.32 18.51
N GLY A 200 -4.65 -11.22 19.44
CA GLY A 200 -4.45 -12.65 19.24
C GLY A 200 -5.69 -13.27 18.60
N ILE A 201 -6.09 -12.80 17.41
CA ILE A 201 -7.20 -13.29 16.61
C ILE A 201 -6.72 -13.60 15.18
N LEU A 202 -7.49 -14.37 14.45
CA LEU A 202 -7.20 -14.64 13.05
C LEU A 202 -7.58 -13.44 12.18
N ILE A 203 -6.98 -13.33 11.00
CA ILE A 203 -7.26 -12.24 10.07
C ILE A 203 -8.73 -12.24 9.64
N GLU A 204 -9.34 -13.40 9.48
CA GLU A 204 -10.76 -13.56 9.15
C GLU A 204 -11.67 -12.95 10.22
N GLU A 205 -11.28 -13.04 11.49
CA GLU A 205 -12.00 -12.42 12.60
C GLU A 205 -11.77 -10.90 12.62
N ALA A 206 -10.53 -10.47 12.34
CA ALA A 206 -10.17 -9.06 12.31
C ALA A 206 -10.92 -8.27 11.23
N VAL A 207 -11.08 -8.82 10.02
CA VAL A 207 -11.79 -8.16 8.92
C VAL A 207 -13.31 -8.16 9.06
N GLN A 208 -13.85 -8.96 9.99
CA GLN A 208 -15.28 -8.97 10.31
C GLN A 208 -15.65 -8.03 11.46
N ASP A 209 -14.67 -7.67 12.27
CA ASP A 209 -14.87 -6.76 13.39
C ASP A 209 -14.67 -5.31 12.93
N SER A 210 -15.78 -4.59 12.83
CA SER A 210 -15.86 -3.20 12.38
C SER A 210 -14.99 -2.17 13.15
N GLY A 211 -14.15 -2.62 14.06
CA GLY A 211 -13.25 -1.77 14.86
C GLY A 211 -11.79 -1.72 14.37
N PHE A 212 -11.41 -2.51 13.35
CA PHE A 212 -9.99 -2.68 13.02
C PHE A 212 -9.62 -2.22 11.62
N ILE A 213 -8.56 -1.43 11.58
CA ILE A 213 -7.68 -1.33 10.42
C ILE A 213 -6.53 -2.30 10.70
N VAL A 214 -6.43 -3.35 9.91
CA VAL A 214 -5.34 -4.32 10.03
C VAL A 214 -4.15 -3.78 9.26
N ALA A 215 -3.08 -3.50 9.95
CA ALA A 215 -1.77 -3.27 9.37
C ALA A 215 -0.86 -4.44 9.73
#